data_5237030ce79c4ae92a795058d1b9941f
#
_entry.id   5237030ce79c4ae92a795058d1b9941f
#
_cell.length_a   1.000
_cell.length_b   1.000
_cell.length_c   1.000
_cell.angle_alpha   90.00
_cell.angle_beta   90.00
_cell.angle_gamma   90.00
#
_symmetry.space_group_name_H-M   'P 1'
#
loop_
_entity.id
_entity.type
_entity.pdbx_description
1 polymer ?
#
loop_
_entity_poly.entity_id
_entity_poly.type
_entity_poly.pdbx_seq_one_letter_code
_entity_poly.pdbx_strand_id
1 'polypeptide(L)'
;AGTAYGKVGALSKGETVIRLSTANGWSRVLYGGTKTGYVSAQYLSGNYASVSLNVPNFKQTDARWADVRIGTSGKTFSQIGCATTAVAMMESFRTGRTIYPDAMAKELTYTPSGSLYWPSHYTAVTDGSGYLGAVYGKLKQGKPVLLGVSNAYGGQHWVVVTGYTGGSSLTASGFTIRDPGSNSRTNLQQLLNVYPSFYKFFYY
;
A
#
# COMPACT_ATOMS: atom_id res chain seq x y z
N ALA A 1 -13.98 -17.43 -14.70
CA ALA A 1 -13.39 -18.70 -14.28
C ALA A 1 -14.48 -19.77 -14.22
N GLY A 2 -14.13 -21.03 -14.45
CA GLY A 2 -15.04 -22.16 -14.45
C GLY A 2 -14.34 -23.44 -14.85
N THR A 3 -15.04 -24.58 -14.76
CA THR A 3 -14.47 -25.90 -15.10
C THR A 3 -14.21 -26.11 -16.60
N ALA A 4 -14.73 -25.26 -17.46
CA ALA A 4 -14.49 -25.27 -18.91
C ALA A 4 -13.10 -24.70 -19.32
N TYR A 5 -12.36 -24.09 -18.40
CA TYR A 5 -11.04 -23.54 -18.65
C TYR A 5 -9.93 -24.54 -18.29
N GLY A 6 -8.80 -24.47 -19.00
CA GLY A 6 -7.68 -25.36 -18.79
C GLY A 6 -7.10 -25.24 -17.37
N LYS A 7 -6.64 -26.34 -16.81
CA LYS A 7 -5.97 -26.41 -15.51
C LYS A 7 -4.59 -25.76 -15.61
N VAL A 8 -4.35 -24.72 -14.80
CA VAL A 8 -3.07 -23.99 -14.77
C VAL A 8 -2.14 -24.45 -13.65
N GLY A 9 -2.63 -25.28 -12.72
CA GLY A 9 -1.86 -25.83 -11.61
C GLY A 9 -2.73 -26.64 -10.66
N ALA A 10 -2.13 -27.09 -9.57
CA ALA A 10 -2.82 -27.76 -8.47
C ALA A 10 -2.33 -27.17 -7.15
N LEU A 11 -3.19 -27.11 -6.17
CA LEU A 11 -2.93 -26.75 -4.78
C LEU A 11 -3.16 -27.97 -3.90
N SER A 12 -2.24 -28.23 -2.98
CA SER A 12 -2.37 -29.30 -2.01
C SER A 12 -3.31 -28.87 -0.86
N LYS A 13 -3.92 -29.84 -0.17
CA LYS A 13 -4.70 -29.56 1.04
C LYS A 13 -3.79 -28.93 2.10
N GLY A 14 -4.19 -27.74 2.61
CA GLY A 14 -3.42 -26.97 3.59
C GLY A 14 -2.39 -26.01 2.95
N GLU A 15 -2.26 -26.00 1.64
CA GLU A 15 -1.41 -25.02 0.97
C GLU A 15 -1.99 -23.61 1.14
N THR A 16 -1.12 -22.67 1.50
CA THR A 16 -1.51 -21.27 1.71
C THR A 16 -1.48 -20.51 0.41
N VAL A 17 -2.59 -19.86 0.07
CA VAL A 17 -2.72 -18.95 -1.06
C VAL A 17 -3.19 -17.58 -0.60
N ILE A 18 -2.90 -16.55 -1.38
CA ILE A 18 -3.45 -15.21 -1.13
C ILE A 18 -4.66 -15.03 -2.05
N ARG A 19 -5.83 -14.84 -1.45
CA ARG A 19 -7.05 -14.55 -2.19
C ARG A 19 -7.03 -13.09 -2.63
N LEU A 20 -7.03 -12.84 -3.94
CA LEU A 20 -7.02 -11.52 -4.54
C LEU A 20 -8.42 -10.96 -4.75
N SER A 21 -9.37 -11.81 -5.18
CA SER A 21 -10.78 -11.47 -5.38
C SER A 21 -11.65 -12.72 -5.37
N THR A 22 -12.96 -12.56 -5.20
CA THR A 22 -13.95 -13.63 -5.33
C THR A 22 -15.16 -13.13 -6.09
N ALA A 23 -15.58 -13.86 -7.12
CA ALA A 23 -16.77 -13.60 -7.91
C ALA A 23 -17.35 -14.93 -8.43
N ASN A 24 -18.69 -15.05 -8.45
CA ASN A 24 -19.39 -16.20 -9.05
C ASN A 24 -18.89 -17.58 -8.56
N GLY A 25 -18.60 -17.71 -7.26
CA GLY A 25 -18.11 -18.94 -6.66
C GLY A 25 -16.64 -19.30 -6.94
N TRP A 26 -15.89 -18.42 -7.59
CA TRP A 26 -14.48 -18.58 -7.89
C TRP A 26 -13.62 -17.48 -7.24
N SER A 27 -12.48 -17.86 -6.69
CA SER A 27 -11.49 -16.92 -6.16
C SER A 27 -10.27 -16.88 -7.05
N ARG A 28 -9.86 -15.66 -7.45
CA ARG A 28 -8.53 -15.42 -8.00
C ARG A 28 -7.54 -15.46 -6.85
N VAL A 29 -6.50 -16.24 -6.99
CA VAL A 29 -5.48 -16.44 -5.94
C VAL A 29 -4.08 -16.23 -6.48
N LEU A 30 -3.18 -15.75 -5.60
CA LEU A 30 -1.75 -15.77 -5.79
C LEU A 30 -1.19 -16.99 -5.02
N TYR A 31 -0.40 -17.82 -5.67
CA TYR A 31 0.20 -19.03 -5.11
C TYR A 31 1.64 -19.19 -5.60
N GLY A 32 2.45 -19.98 -4.88
CA GLY A 32 3.85 -20.18 -5.20
C GLY A 32 4.66 -18.87 -5.31
N GLY A 33 4.24 -17.82 -4.60
CA GLY A 33 4.91 -16.53 -4.54
C GLY A 33 4.63 -15.57 -5.71
N THR A 34 4.43 -16.08 -6.94
CA THR A 34 4.32 -15.24 -8.14
C THR A 34 3.21 -15.63 -9.12
N LYS A 35 2.67 -16.85 -8.99
CA LYS A 35 1.69 -17.38 -9.93
C LYS A 35 0.28 -16.96 -9.54
N THR A 36 -0.57 -16.63 -10.52
CA THR A 36 -1.99 -16.38 -10.30
C THR A 36 -2.85 -17.40 -11.02
N GLY A 37 -3.99 -17.72 -10.42
CA GLY A 37 -4.95 -18.64 -10.99
C GLY A 37 -6.32 -18.49 -10.32
N TYR A 38 -7.28 -19.28 -10.76
CA TYR A 38 -8.61 -19.34 -10.14
C TYR A 38 -8.83 -20.68 -9.48
N VAL A 39 -9.40 -20.65 -8.27
CA VAL A 39 -9.80 -21.83 -7.51
C VAL A 39 -11.24 -21.66 -7.06
N SER A 40 -12.01 -22.75 -7.00
CA SER A 40 -13.38 -22.67 -6.46
C SER A 40 -13.33 -22.20 -5.00
N ALA A 41 -14.11 -21.17 -4.70
CA ALA A 41 -14.10 -20.52 -3.39
C ALA A 41 -14.50 -21.48 -2.24
N GLN A 42 -15.27 -22.53 -2.53
CA GLN A 42 -15.68 -23.56 -1.55
C GLN A 42 -14.50 -24.35 -0.96
N TYR A 43 -13.36 -24.43 -1.68
CA TYR A 43 -12.16 -25.13 -1.21
C TYR A 43 -11.18 -24.21 -0.46
N LEU A 44 -11.50 -22.93 -0.33
CA LEU A 44 -10.68 -21.97 0.40
C LEU A 44 -11.31 -21.67 1.76
N SER A 45 -10.61 -22.03 2.83
CA SER A 45 -10.90 -21.48 4.16
C SER A 45 -10.12 -20.19 4.33
N GLY A 46 -10.80 -19.07 4.62
CA GLY A 46 -10.12 -17.79 4.85
C GLY A 46 -9.79 -17.60 6.32
N ASN A 47 -8.51 -17.58 6.66
CA ASN A 47 -8.06 -16.96 7.90
C ASN A 47 -6.82 -16.13 7.56
N TYR A 48 -7.02 -14.82 7.48
CA TYR A 48 -5.92 -13.87 7.26
C TYR A 48 -5.26 -13.60 8.62
N ALA A 49 -4.02 -14.06 8.78
CA ALA A 49 -3.25 -13.77 9.97
C ALA A 49 -3.02 -12.26 10.14
N SER A 50 -2.95 -11.80 11.39
CA SER A 50 -2.55 -10.44 11.67
C SER A 50 -1.09 -10.20 11.25
N VAL A 51 -0.81 -8.99 10.80
CA VAL A 51 0.55 -8.51 10.47
C VAL A 51 0.69 -7.11 11.05
N SER A 52 1.84 -6.82 11.67
CA SER A 52 2.17 -5.48 12.15
C SER A 52 3.65 -5.21 11.91
N LEU A 53 3.94 -4.18 11.13
CA LEU A 53 5.29 -3.73 10.83
C LEU A 53 5.56 -2.42 11.57
N ASN A 54 6.69 -2.33 12.26
CA ASN A 54 7.06 -1.15 13.04
C ASN A 54 7.63 -0.03 12.15
N VAL A 55 6.78 0.50 11.26
CA VAL A 55 7.11 1.63 10.39
C VAL A 55 6.96 2.92 11.19
N PRO A 56 7.92 3.87 11.11
CA PRO A 56 7.78 5.18 11.76
C PRO A 56 6.53 5.93 11.27
N ASN A 57 6.05 6.87 12.08
CA ASN A 57 4.83 7.64 11.79
C ASN A 57 5.14 9.13 11.72
N PHE A 58 5.62 9.57 10.56
CA PHE A 58 5.89 10.98 10.31
C PHE A 58 4.67 11.70 9.75
N LYS A 59 4.54 12.99 10.09
CA LYS A 59 3.47 13.87 9.60
C LYS A 59 4.07 14.94 8.68
N GLN A 60 3.44 15.20 7.54
CA GLN A 60 3.85 16.27 6.65
C GLN A 60 3.70 17.67 7.28
N THR A 61 2.87 17.78 8.33
CA THR A 61 2.59 19.00 9.07
C THR A 61 3.42 19.15 10.35
N ASP A 62 4.40 18.27 10.59
CA ASP A 62 5.29 18.38 11.74
C ASP A 62 6.14 19.66 11.63
N ALA A 63 6.14 20.49 12.69
CA ALA A 63 6.78 21.80 12.71
C ALA A 63 8.29 21.79 12.34
N ARG A 64 8.96 20.64 12.47
CA ARG A 64 10.37 20.49 12.09
C ARG A 64 10.62 20.65 10.58
N TRP A 65 9.63 20.35 9.74
CA TRP A 65 9.75 20.41 8.28
C TRP A 65 8.52 20.94 7.54
N ALA A 66 7.41 21.23 8.25
CA ALA A 66 6.15 21.66 7.63
C ALA A 66 6.31 22.81 6.62
N ASP A 67 7.20 23.76 6.91
CA ASP A 67 7.45 24.95 6.09
C ASP A 67 8.63 24.80 5.12
N VAL A 68 9.32 23.64 5.14
CA VAL A 68 10.39 23.35 4.18
C VAL A 68 9.77 23.18 2.79
N ARG A 69 10.39 23.82 1.79
CA ARG A 69 9.95 23.74 0.39
C ARG A 69 10.37 22.42 -0.25
N ILE A 70 9.51 21.88 -1.12
CA ILE A 70 9.75 20.65 -1.86
C ILE A 70 10.25 21.01 -3.27
N GLY A 71 11.51 20.63 -3.55
CA GLY A 71 12.16 20.90 -4.82
C GLY A 71 12.11 22.41 -5.15
N THR A 72 11.82 22.72 -6.41
CA THR A 72 11.68 24.09 -6.93
C THR A 72 10.23 24.57 -7.02
N SER A 73 9.28 23.78 -6.50
CA SER A 73 7.83 24.02 -6.68
C SER A 73 7.29 25.26 -5.94
N GLY A 74 8.06 25.81 -5.00
CA GLY A 74 7.60 26.86 -4.10
C GLY A 74 6.61 26.40 -3.02
N LYS A 75 6.13 25.16 -3.08
CA LYS A 75 5.19 24.56 -2.13
C LYS A 75 5.91 23.86 -0.99
N THR A 76 5.30 23.84 0.18
CA THR A 76 5.89 23.29 1.41
C THR A 76 5.44 21.85 1.68
N PHE A 77 6.08 21.20 2.65
CA PHE A 77 5.66 19.88 3.11
C PHE A 77 4.21 19.87 3.58
N SER A 78 3.79 20.87 4.35
CA SER A 78 2.39 20.96 4.83
C SER A 78 1.39 20.95 3.67
N GLN A 79 1.75 21.49 2.51
CA GLN A 79 0.89 21.60 1.34
C GLN A 79 0.90 20.34 0.44
N ILE A 80 2.09 19.77 0.16
CA ILE A 80 2.25 18.70 -0.84
C ILE A 80 3.13 17.54 -0.37
N GLY A 81 3.52 17.49 0.89
CA GLY A 81 4.56 16.60 1.41
C GLY A 81 4.15 15.15 1.62
N CYS A 82 2.92 14.73 1.32
CA CYS A 82 2.44 13.37 1.65
C CYS A 82 3.31 12.28 1.01
N ALA A 83 3.67 12.38 -0.26
CA ALA A 83 4.48 11.40 -0.96
C ALA A 83 5.90 11.31 -0.39
N THR A 84 6.58 12.46 -0.21
CA THR A 84 7.94 12.52 0.36
C THR A 84 7.97 11.98 1.79
N THR A 85 6.99 12.36 2.61
CA THR A 85 6.88 11.86 3.99
C THR A 85 6.63 10.35 4.03
N ALA A 86 5.79 9.84 3.14
CA ALA A 86 5.53 8.40 3.04
C ALA A 86 6.78 7.63 2.57
N VAL A 87 7.55 8.17 1.60
CA VAL A 87 8.84 7.57 1.20
C VAL A 87 9.84 7.60 2.35
N ALA A 88 9.93 8.69 3.13
CA ALA A 88 10.80 8.75 4.30
C ALA A 88 10.48 7.66 5.33
N MET A 89 9.20 7.37 5.56
CA MET A 89 8.76 6.26 6.42
C MET A 89 9.15 4.89 5.84
N MET A 90 8.97 4.69 4.54
CA MET A 90 9.36 3.44 3.84
C MET A 90 10.86 3.20 3.90
N GLU A 91 11.66 4.22 3.59
CA GLU A 91 13.13 4.14 3.59
C GLU A 91 13.70 4.00 5.01
N SER A 92 13.10 4.66 5.99
CA SER A 92 13.48 4.46 7.39
C SER A 92 13.28 2.99 7.80
N PHE A 93 12.15 2.40 7.44
CA PHE A 93 11.88 0.99 7.75
C PHE A 93 12.83 0.06 6.98
N ARG A 94 13.03 0.30 5.67
CA ARG A 94 13.87 -0.53 4.81
C ARG A 94 15.33 -0.56 5.27
N THR A 95 15.85 0.59 5.71
CA THR A 95 17.27 0.74 6.06
C THR A 95 17.55 0.52 7.55
N GLY A 96 16.52 0.43 8.39
CA GLY A 96 16.65 0.36 9.84
C GLY A 96 17.18 1.66 10.49
N ARG A 97 17.23 2.77 9.75
CA ARG A 97 17.69 4.08 10.22
C ARG A 97 16.57 5.09 10.12
N THR A 98 16.50 6.03 11.07
CA THR A 98 15.55 7.14 10.98
C THR A 98 16.01 8.14 9.91
N ILE A 99 15.21 8.28 8.85
CA ILE A 99 15.40 9.27 7.78
C ILE A 99 14.20 10.21 7.83
N TYR A 100 14.40 11.42 8.33
CA TYR A 100 13.32 12.39 8.44
C TYR A 100 12.89 12.92 7.05
N PRO A 101 11.62 13.39 6.90
CA PRO A 101 11.10 13.85 5.61
C PRO A 101 11.92 14.94 4.93
N ASP A 102 12.45 15.90 5.67
CA ASP A 102 13.30 16.97 5.15
C ASP A 102 14.67 16.47 4.66
N ALA A 103 15.25 15.47 5.33
CA ALA A 103 16.45 14.79 4.87
C ALA A 103 16.15 13.97 3.61
N MET A 104 15.07 13.22 3.59
CA MET A 104 14.63 12.43 2.43
C MET A 104 14.38 13.32 1.21
N ALA A 105 13.83 14.52 1.40
CA ALA A 105 13.59 15.46 0.31
C ALA A 105 14.87 15.89 -0.42
N LYS A 106 16.01 15.89 0.24
CA LYS A 106 17.32 16.23 -0.36
C LYS A 106 17.89 15.12 -1.25
N GLU A 107 17.44 13.87 -1.02
CA GLU A 107 17.86 12.70 -1.79
C GLU A 107 16.93 12.42 -2.98
N LEU A 108 15.74 13.03 -3.01
CA LEU A 108 14.71 12.79 -4.01
C LEU A 108 14.71 13.88 -5.08
N THR A 109 14.26 13.50 -6.27
CA THR A 109 14.11 14.44 -7.41
C THR A 109 12.63 14.74 -7.64
N TYR A 110 12.33 15.98 -7.98
CA TYR A 110 10.97 16.49 -8.16
C TYR A 110 10.81 17.18 -9.52
N THR A 111 9.59 17.13 -10.03
CA THR A 111 9.19 18.02 -11.16
C THR A 111 9.10 19.47 -10.67
N PRO A 112 9.05 20.46 -11.57
CA PRO A 112 8.83 21.86 -11.21
C PRO A 112 7.54 22.10 -10.41
N SER A 113 6.52 21.26 -10.58
CA SER A 113 5.27 21.31 -9.81
C SER A 113 5.33 20.64 -8.44
N GLY A 114 6.44 19.98 -8.09
CA GLY A 114 6.66 19.27 -6.82
C GLY A 114 6.21 17.83 -6.82
N SER A 115 5.88 17.26 -7.99
CA SER A 115 5.61 15.82 -8.09
C SER A 115 6.91 15.03 -7.99
N LEU A 116 6.86 13.91 -7.24
CA LEU A 116 8.02 13.08 -6.98
C LEU A 116 8.35 12.18 -8.18
N TYR A 117 9.62 12.12 -8.59
CA TYR A 117 10.17 11.00 -9.36
C TYR A 117 10.46 9.84 -8.41
N TRP A 118 9.77 8.71 -8.65
CA TRP A 118 9.85 7.57 -7.73
C TRP A 118 11.22 6.91 -7.75
N PRO A 119 11.75 6.50 -6.60
CA PRO A 119 13.03 5.79 -6.54
C PRO A 119 13.02 4.54 -7.43
N SER A 120 14.10 4.29 -8.15
CA SER A 120 14.20 3.20 -9.15
C SER A 120 14.09 1.79 -8.56
N HIS A 121 14.36 1.63 -7.27
CA HIS A 121 14.21 0.35 -6.58
C HIS A 121 12.76 0.06 -6.12
N TYR A 122 11.82 0.98 -6.36
CA TYR A 122 10.40 0.76 -6.08
C TYR A 122 9.71 0.16 -7.30
N THR A 123 8.99 -0.93 -7.08
CA THR A 123 8.13 -1.55 -8.08
C THR A 123 6.72 -1.00 -7.97
N ALA A 124 6.20 -0.46 -9.07
CA ALA A 124 4.83 0.05 -9.16
C ALA A 124 3.84 -1.06 -9.52
N VAL A 125 2.67 -1.04 -8.88
CA VAL A 125 1.50 -1.85 -9.25
C VAL A 125 0.33 -0.91 -9.50
N THR A 126 -0.19 -0.94 -10.72
CA THR A 126 -1.27 -0.07 -11.19
C THR A 126 -2.61 -0.81 -11.37
N ASP A 127 -2.59 -2.14 -11.37
CA ASP A 127 -3.82 -2.93 -11.38
C ASP A 127 -4.53 -2.84 -10.02
N GLY A 128 -5.69 -2.20 -10.01
CA GLY A 128 -6.54 -2.08 -8.83
C GLY A 128 -7.39 -3.31 -8.53
N SER A 129 -7.42 -4.31 -9.43
CA SER A 129 -8.21 -5.51 -9.24
C SER A 129 -7.64 -6.37 -8.11
N GLY A 130 -8.38 -6.44 -6.99
CA GLY A 130 -7.95 -7.22 -5.83
C GLY A 130 -6.71 -6.69 -5.11
N TYR A 131 -6.42 -5.39 -5.23
CA TYR A 131 -5.22 -4.78 -4.65
C TYR A 131 -5.07 -5.03 -3.15
N LEU A 132 -6.16 -5.17 -2.38
CA LEU A 132 -6.09 -5.51 -0.95
C LEU A 132 -5.36 -6.85 -0.72
N GLY A 133 -5.61 -7.86 -1.58
CA GLY A 133 -4.92 -9.14 -1.53
C GLY A 133 -3.43 -9.00 -1.86
N ALA A 134 -3.10 -8.21 -2.88
CA ALA A 134 -1.71 -7.95 -3.25
C ALA A 134 -0.95 -7.20 -2.14
N VAL A 135 -1.57 -6.17 -1.54
CA VAL A 135 -1.01 -5.44 -0.39
C VAL A 135 -0.79 -6.37 0.81
N TYR A 136 -1.80 -7.19 1.17
CA TYR A 136 -1.66 -8.18 2.23
C TYR A 136 -0.50 -9.14 1.97
N GLY A 137 -0.33 -9.59 0.73
CA GLY A 137 0.78 -10.44 0.33
C GLY A 137 2.15 -9.82 0.59
N LYS A 138 2.30 -8.49 0.36
CA LYS A 138 3.55 -7.79 0.67
C LYS A 138 3.76 -7.65 2.18
N LEU A 139 2.72 -7.34 2.93
CA LEU A 139 2.80 -7.29 4.40
C LEU A 139 3.24 -8.63 4.99
N LYS A 140 2.73 -9.75 4.48
CA LYS A 140 3.15 -11.12 4.89
C LYS A 140 4.61 -11.42 4.58
N GLN A 141 5.21 -10.73 3.62
CA GLN A 141 6.64 -10.79 3.29
C GLN A 141 7.49 -9.84 4.15
N GLY A 142 6.88 -9.16 5.15
CA GLY A 142 7.55 -8.16 5.97
C GLY A 142 7.79 -6.82 5.25
N LYS A 143 7.09 -6.57 4.14
CA LYS A 143 7.25 -5.35 3.34
C LYS A 143 6.05 -4.42 3.53
N PRO A 144 6.24 -3.21 4.05
CA PRO A 144 5.21 -2.17 4.02
C PRO A 144 4.94 -1.75 2.59
N VAL A 145 3.80 -1.13 2.36
CA VAL A 145 3.35 -0.74 1.02
C VAL A 145 3.02 0.75 1.00
N LEU A 146 3.63 1.46 0.06
CA LEU A 146 3.31 2.85 -0.22
C LEU A 146 2.08 2.89 -1.13
N LEU A 147 0.94 3.31 -0.61
CA LEU A 147 -0.34 3.32 -1.31
C LEU A 147 -0.76 4.73 -1.70
N GLY A 148 -1.02 4.93 -2.99
CA GLY A 148 -1.62 6.14 -3.55
C GLY A 148 -3.10 5.96 -3.81
N VAL A 149 -3.86 6.95 -3.42
CA VAL A 149 -5.31 7.05 -3.61
C VAL A 149 -5.68 8.41 -4.20
N SER A 150 -6.87 8.52 -4.79
CA SER A 150 -7.37 9.79 -5.33
C SER A 150 -8.84 10.03 -4.97
N ASN A 151 -9.22 11.31 -4.95
CA ASN A 151 -10.60 11.74 -4.81
C ASN A 151 -11.22 12.09 -6.17
N ALA A 152 -12.52 12.38 -6.18
CA ALA A 152 -13.28 12.72 -7.40
C ALA A 152 -12.80 14.00 -8.11
N TYR A 153 -12.04 14.84 -7.41
CA TYR A 153 -11.51 16.11 -7.94
C TYR A 153 -10.06 16.00 -8.46
N GLY A 154 -9.54 14.75 -8.55
CA GLY A 154 -8.16 14.49 -9.00
C GLY A 154 -7.08 14.72 -7.94
N GLY A 155 -7.47 15.09 -6.72
CA GLY A 155 -6.53 15.21 -5.60
C GLY A 155 -6.00 13.84 -5.20
N GLN A 156 -4.67 13.71 -5.13
CA GLN A 156 -3.99 12.48 -4.74
C GLN A 156 -3.50 12.56 -3.30
N HIS A 157 -3.48 11.41 -2.62
CA HIS A 157 -2.88 11.27 -1.31
C HIS A 157 -2.09 9.96 -1.20
N TRP A 158 -1.03 9.98 -0.39
CA TRP A 158 -0.10 8.86 -0.23
C TRP A 158 0.05 8.51 1.23
N VAL A 159 -0.07 7.21 1.53
CA VAL A 159 0.06 6.65 2.88
C VAL A 159 0.96 5.41 2.85
N VAL A 160 1.43 4.97 4.02
CA VAL A 160 2.10 3.68 4.14
C VAL A 160 1.17 2.70 4.82
N VAL A 161 0.86 1.58 4.16
CA VAL A 161 0.14 0.45 4.77
C VAL A 161 1.15 -0.39 5.54
N THR A 162 0.90 -0.59 6.83
CA THR A 162 1.88 -1.16 7.75
C THR A 162 1.45 -2.46 8.41
N GLY A 163 0.20 -2.85 8.22
CA GLY A 163 -0.28 -4.06 8.86
C GLY A 163 -1.71 -4.43 8.48
N TYR A 164 -2.13 -5.54 9.04
CA TYR A 164 -3.50 -6.06 8.94
C TYR A 164 -3.92 -6.69 10.28
N THR A 165 -5.14 -6.45 10.72
CA THR A 165 -5.62 -6.92 12.03
C THR A 165 -5.95 -8.40 12.09
N GLY A 166 -6.04 -9.07 10.93
CA GLY A 166 -6.48 -10.47 10.82
C GLY A 166 -7.99 -10.60 10.61
N GLY A 167 -8.45 -11.83 10.34
CA GLY A 167 -9.86 -12.14 10.18
C GLY A 167 -10.16 -13.09 9.04
N SER A 168 -11.43 -13.40 8.83
CA SER A 168 -11.91 -14.36 7.82
C SER A 168 -11.99 -13.79 6.39
N SER A 169 -11.91 -12.45 6.25
CA SER A 169 -11.98 -11.78 4.95
C SER A 169 -11.07 -10.55 4.96
N LEU A 170 -10.52 -10.18 3.80
CA LEU A 170 -9.78 -8.92 3.66
C LEU A 170 -10.77 -7.76 3.50
N THR A 171 -10.70 -6.82 4.43
CA THR A 171 -11.48 -5.58 4.41
C THR A 171 -10.56 -4.38 4.54
N ALA A 172 -10.92 -3.25 3.95
CA ALA A 172 -10.14 -2.03 4.06
C ALA A 172 -9.96 -1.58 5.52
N SER A 173 -10.97 -1.78 6.37
CA SER A 173 -10.92 -1.44 7.80
C SER A 173 -9.87 -2.23 8.59
N GLY A 174 -9.50 -3.42 8.12
CA GLY A 174 -8.49 -4.26 8.76
C GLY A 174 -7.05 -3.82 8.47
N PHE A 175 -6.79 -3.03 7.42
CA PHE A 175 -5.45 -2.55 7.12
C PHE A 175 -5.08 -1.32 7.95
N THR A 176 -3.99 -1.41 8.69
CA THR A 176 -3.42 -0.28 9.43
C THR A 176 -2.55 0.57 8.52
N ILE A 177 -2.63 1.90 8.68
CA ILE A 177 -1.86 2.85 7.86
C ILE A 177 -1.08 3.85 8.72
N ARG A 178 -0.02 4.42 8.12
CA ARG A 178 0.63 5.65 8.54
C ARG A 178 0.26 6.72 7.53
N ASP A 179 -0.57 7.67 7.96
CA ASP A 179 -1.06 8.74 7.10
C ASP A 179 -0.29 10.04 7.40
N PRO A 180 0.50 10.57 6.45
CA PRO A 180 1.24 11.83 6.63
C PRO A 180 0.35 13.05 6.85
N GLY A 181 -0.84 13.06 6.28
CA GLY A 181 -1.77 14.20 6.30
C GLY A 181 -2.84 14.13 7.39
N SER A 182 -2.80 13.10 8.28
CA SER A 182 -3.83 12.97 9.32
C SER A 182 -3.31 12.30 10.58
N ASN A 183 -3.72 12.82 11.73
CA ASN A 183 -3.47 12.18 13.02
C ASN A 183 -4.57 11.18 13.41
N SER A 184 -5.74 11.26 12.78
CA SER A 184 -6.92 10.46 13.15
C SER A 184 -7.17 9.28 12.19
N ARG A 185 -6.70 9.34 10.95
CA ARG A 185 -6.83 8.22 10.01
C ARG A 185 -5.76 7.16 10.30
N THR A 186 -6.18 6.02 10.84
CA THR A 186 -5.31 4.92 11.28
C THR A 186 -5.53 3.62 10.49
N ASN A 187 -6.62 3.55 9.73
CA ASN A 187 -6.91 2.41 8.87
C ASN A 187 -7.30 2.84 7.45
N LEU A 188 -7.22 1.89 6.51
CA LEU A 188 -7.44 2.16 5.09
C LEU A 188 -8.89 2.55 4.79
N GLN A 189 -9.89 2.06 5.52
CA GLN A 189 -11.28 2.45 5.29
C GLN A 189 -11.51 3.93 5.58
N GLN A 190 -10.91 4.46 6.64
CA GLN A 190 -10.98 5.89 6.97
C GLN A 190 -10.34 6.75 5.86
N LEU A 191 -9.28 6.26 5.24
CA LEU A 191 -8.67 6.92 4.10
C LEU A 191 -9.59 6.90 2.88
N LEU A 192 -10.18 5.72 2.55
CA LEU A 192 -11.04 5.53 1.39
C LEU A 192 -12.37 6.30 1.50
N ASN A 193 -12.81 6.66 2.70
CA ASN A 193 -13.97 7.54 2.90
C ASN A 193 -13.71 8.97 2.37
N VAL A 194 -12.44 9.38 2.25
CA VAL A 194 -12.03 10.71 1.75
C VAL A 194 -11.46 10.63 0.33
N TYR A 195 -10.73 9.55 0.04
CA TYR A 195 -10.08 9.29 -1.24
C TYR A 195 -10.53 7.92 -1.76
N PRO A 196 -11.72 7.79 -2.36
CA PRO A 196 -12.34 6.48 -2.63
C PRO A 196 -11.68 5.67 -3.73
N SER A 197 -10.83 6.29 -4.56
CA SER A 197 -10.28 5.62 -5.73
C SER A 197 -8.85 5.16 -5.50
N PHE A 198 -8.59 3.87 -5.74
CA PHE A 198 -7.24 3.34 -5.87
C PHE A 198 -6.52 4.02 -7.04
N TYR A 199 -5.26 4.40 -6.85
CA TYR A 199 -4.43 4.96 -7.91
C TYR A 199 -3.32 3.98 -8.31
N LYS A 200 -2.43 3.65 -7.38
CA LYS A 200 -1.39 2.63 -7.52
C LYS A 200 -0.75 2.37 -6.16
N PHE A 201 0.07 1.33 -6.06
CA PHE A 201 0.94 1.18 -4.91
C PHE A 201 2.38 0.82 -5.32
N PHE A 202 3.33 1.08 -4.40
CA PHE A 202 4.73 0.72 -4.56
C PHE A 202 5.20 -0.16 -3.41
N TYR A 203 6.18 -1.01 -3.70
CA TYR A 203 6.96 -1.79 -2.75
C TYR A 203 8.41 -1.92 -3.25
N TYR A 204 9.35 -2.32 -2.39
CA TYR A 204 10.75 -2.59 -2.70
C TYR A 204 11.14 -4.06 -2.49
#